data_be6b47c13e52d23c1bd46ff2bae35df1
#
_entry.id   be6b47c13e52d23c1bd46ff2bae35df1
#
_cell.length_a   1.000
_cell.length_b   1.000
_cell.length_c   1.000
_cell.angle_alpha   90.00
_cell.angle_beta   90.00
_cell.angle_gamma   90.00
#
_symmetry.space_group_name_H-M   'P 1'
#
loop_
_entity.id
_entity.type
_entity.pdbx_description
1 polymer ?
#
loop_
_entity_poly.entity_id
_entity_poly.type
_entity_poly.pdbx_seq_one_letter_code
_entity_poly.pdbx_strand_id
1 'polypeptide(L)'
;MNKNYDYIIYTDGAYSMKNDEGSFAYVMLDGQMNYIKHFSKKIVHETNNRAELKAIIAAIYHLPEGAKYIKVVSDSQYALNTLSGKMGRNANLDLFDIYDDILSRHDYEIEYEWVRGHSGNEYNELCDKLCNDVLGYDANAEFEKYKGYKRNGKR
;
A
#
# COMPACT_ATOMS: atom_id res chain seq x y z
N MET A 1 -7.48 9.89 22.66
CA MET A 1 -6.31 9.34 23.20
C MET A 1 -5.47 8.69 22.16
N ASN A 2 -4.19 8.92 22.15
CA ASN A 2 -3.33 8.36 21.13
C ASN A 2 -3.01 6.93 21.45
N LYS A 3 -3.08 6.08 20.45
CA LYS A 3 -2.67 4.72 20.61
C LYS A 3 -1.18 4.62 20.33
N ASN A 4 -0.54 3.70 20.98
CA ASN A 4 0.85 3.40 20.69
C ASN A 4 0.85 2.23 19.72
N TYR A 5 1.20 2.49 18.47
CA TYR A 5 1.27 1.44 17.47
C TYR A 5 2.64 0.77 17.53
N ASP A 6 2.65 -0.53 17.25
CA ASP A 6 3.92 -1.23 17.10
C ASP A 6 4.49 -0.89 15.72
N TYR A 7 3.63 -0.84 14.72
CA TYR A 7 4.05 -0.51 13.36
C TYR A 7 3.03 0.36 12.65
N ILE A 8 3.53 1.22 11.78
CA ILE A 8 2.69 2.06 10.93
C ILE A 8 3.11 1.75 9.51
N ILE A 9 2.13 1.39 8.66
CA ILE A 9 2.40 0.93 7.32
C ILE A 9 1.73 1.86 6.33
N TYR A 10 2.49 2.33 5.34
CA TYR A 10 1.95 3.10 4.23
C TYR A 10 1.98 2.20 3.02
N THR A 11 0.94 2.22 2.21
CA THR A 11 0.83 1.35 1.05
C THR A 11 0.36 2.11 -0.17
N ASP A 12 0.68 1.60 -1.34
CA ASP A 12 0.17 2.14 -2.60
C ASP A 12 0.18 1.02 -3.65
N GLY A 13 -0.65 1.17 -4.65
CA GLY A 13 -0.70 0.25 -5.75
C GLY A 13 -1.33 0.92 -6.94
N ALA A 14 -0.91 0.55 -8.12
CA ALA A 14 -1.44 1.12 -9.35
C ALA A 14 -1.36 0.10 -10.47
N TYR A 15 -2.28 0.18 -11.40
CA TYR A 15 -2.30 -0.74 -12.51
C TYR A 15 -2.74 -0.02 -13.77
N SER A 16 -2.04 -0.28 -14.88
CA SER A 16 -2.41 0.25 -16.18
C SER A 16 -3.06 -0.85 -16.98
N MET A 17 -4.36 -0.76 -17.21
CA MET A 17 -5.06 -1.74 -18.04
C MET A 17 -4.54 -1.70 -19.47
N LYS A 18 -4.13 -0.52 -19.92
CA LYS A 18 -3.61 -0.38 -21.28
C LYS A 18 -2.33 -1.18 -21.47
N ASN A 19 -1.42 -1.12 -20.52
CA ASN A 19 -0.14 -1.81 -20.61
C ASN A 19 -0.15 -3.18 -19.95
N ASP A 20 -1.25 -3.53 -19.29
CA ASP A 20 -1.40 -4.79 -18.54
C ASP A 20 -0.24 -5.00 -17.59
N GLU A 21 0.13 -3.96 -16.87
CA GLU A 21 1.16 -4.08 -15.84
C GLU A 21 0.93 -3.01 -14.78
N GLY A 22 1.39 -3.31 -13.61
CA GLY A 22 1.31 -2.39 -12.50
C GLY A 22 2.27 -2.81 -11.41
N SER A 23 2.08 -2.26 -10.24
CA SER A 23 2.94 -2.57 -9.11
C SER A 23 2.25 -2.21 -7.83
N PHE A 24 2.78 -2.73 -6.74
CA PHE A 24 2.34 -2.29 -5.41
C PHE A 24 3.57 -2.16 -4.52
N ALA A 25 3.41 -1.41 -3.43
CA ALA A 25 4.51 -1.18 -2.51
C ALA A 25 3.99 -0.89 -1.12
N TYR A 26 4.81 -1.19 -0.12
CA TYR A 26 4.55 -0.68 1.23
C TYR A 26 5.85 -0.16 1.83
N VAL A 27 5.68 0.75 2.79
CA VAL A 27 6.77 1.24 3.63
C VAL A 27 6.33 1.01 5.06
N MET A 28 7.15 0.33 5.83
CA MET A 28 6.85 -0.01 7.23
C MET A 28 7.73 0.78 8.16
N LEU A 29 7.08 1.45 9.12
CA LEU A 29 7.75 2.22 10.15
C LEU A 29 7.38 1.65 11.51
N ASP A 30 8.19 1.93 12.53
CA ASP A 30 7.79 1.56 13.88
C ASP A 30 6.85 2.64 14.44
N GLY A 31 6.42 2.48 15.67
CA GLY A 31 5.46 3.39 16.27
C GLY A 31 5.97 4.81 16.49
N GLN A 32 7.29 5.01 16.44
CA GLN A 32 7.89 6.33 16.54
C GLN A 32 8.24 6.89 15.16
N MET A 33 7.73 6.27 14.09
CA MET A 33 7.95 6.69 12.70
C MET A 33 9.39 6.47 12.23
N ASN A 34 10.11 5.54 12.83
CA ASN A 34 11.42 5.16 12.34
C ASN A 34 11.27 4.11 11.25
N TYR A 35 12.01 4.27 10.16
CA TYR A 35 11.94 3.34 9.03
C TYR A 35 12.39 1.94 9.44
N ILE A 36 11.63 0.93 9.05
CA ILE A 36 11.96 -0.46 9.29
C ILE A 36 12.31 -1.18 7.98
N LYS A 37 11.41 -1.16 7.03
CA LYS A 37 11.64 -1.82 5.75
C LYS A 37 10.60 -1.41 4.73
N HIS A 38 10.85 -1.76 3.49
CA HIS A 38 9.88 -1.54 2.42
C HIS A 38 9.88 -2.74 1.49
N PHE A 39 8.89 -2.79 0.61
CA PHE A 39 8.78 -3.85 -0.38
C PHE A 39 8.01 -3.32 -1.57
N SER A 40 8.40 -3.72 -2.77
CA SER A 40 7.65 -3.38 -3.96
C SER A 40 7.70 -4.57 -4.92
N LYS A 41 6.68 -4.70 -5.76
CA LYS A 41 6.59 -5.81 -6.68
C LYS A 41 5.82 -5.40 -7.92
N LYS A 42 6.33 -5.82 -9.09
CA LYS A 42 5.63 -5.64 -10.35
C LYS A 42 4.58 -6.74 -10.47
N ILE A 43 3.41 -6.41 -11.01
CA ILE A 43 2.34 -7.37 -11.22
C ILE A 43 1.79 -7.19 -12.64
N VAL A 44 1.21 -8.27 -13.15
CA VAL A 44 0.56 -8.26 -14.46
C VAL A 44 -0.78 -8.98 -14.36
N HIS A 45 -1.69 -8.70 -15.29
CA HIS A 45 -3.01 -9.34 -15.32
C HIS A 45 -3.80 -9.09 -14.03
N GLU A 46 -3.78 -7.86 -13.55
CA GLU A 46 -4.45 -7.47 -12.31
C GLU A 46 -5.35 -6.26 -12.56
N THR A 47 -5.74 -5.58 -11.50
CA THR A 47 -6.51 -4.34 -11.59
C THR A 47 -5.97 -3.38 -10.54
N ASN A 48 -6.39 -2.11 -10.60
CA ASN A 48 -6.00 -1.14 -9.60
C ASN A 48 -6.42 -1.60 -8.20
N ASN A 49 -7.66 -2.06 -8.06
CA ASN A 49 -8.14 -2.47 -6.74
C ASN A 49 -7.34 -3.65 -6.20
N ARG A 50 -6.98 -4.59 -7.07
CA ARG A 50 -6.18 -5.73 -6.62
C ARG A 50 -4.77 -5.30 -6.23
N ALA A 51 -4.19 -4.35 -6.97
CA ALA A 51 -2.86 -3.83 -6.61
C ALA A 51 -2.89 -3.20 -5.22
N GLU A 52 -3.92 -2.39 -4.94
CA GLU A 52 -4.05 -1.73 -3.65
C GLU A 52 -4.24 -2.76 -2.53
N LEU A 53 -5.08 -3.77 -2.76
CA LEU A 53 -5.29 -4.81 -1.76
C LEU A 53 -4.01 -5.60 -1.52
N LYS A 54 -3.28 -5.94 -2.58
CA LYS A 54 -2.05 -6.71 -2.46
C LYS A 54 -0.99 -5.98 -1.65
N ALA A 55 -0.93 -4.65 -1.78
CA ALA A 55 0.03 -3.87 -1.01
C ALA A 55 -0.22 -4.02 0.49
N ILE A 56 -1.47 -3.92 0.90
CA ILE A 56 -1.82 -4.04 2.32
C ILE A 56 -1.62 -5.47 2.80
N ILE A 57 -2.07 -6.45 2.02
CA ILE A 57 -1.96 -7.86 2.41
C ILE A 57 -0.48 -8.24 2.57
N ALA A 58 0.37 -7.80 1.63
CA ALA A 58 1.80 -8.09 1.72
C ALA A 58 2.41 -7.49 2.97
N ALA A 59 2.02 -6.25 3.31
CA ALA A 59 2.55 -5.58 4.49
C ALA A 59 2.15 -6.33 5.76
N ILE A 60 0.89 -6.74 5.86
CA ILE A 60 0.42 -7.46 7.03
C ILE A 60 1.10 -8.82 7.12
N TYR A 61 1.28 -9.49 5.97
CA TYR A 61 1.95 -10.78 5.95
C TYR A 61 3.41 -10.67 6.40
N HIS A 62 4.06 -9.54 6.12
CA HIS A 62 5.47 -9.34 6.46
C HIS A 62 5.69 -8.68 7.82
N LEU A 63 4.66 -8.53 8.64
CA LEU A 63 4.85 -7.92 9.95
C LEU A 63 5.80 -8.76 10.79
N PRO A 64 6.68 -8.10 11.54
CA PRO A 64 7.59 -8.84 12.42
C PRO A 64 6.83 -9.60 13.50
N GLU A 65 7.44 -10.64 13.99
CA GLU A 65 6.87 -11.45 15.05
C GLU A 65 6.65 -10.58 16.28
N GLY A 66 5.55 -10.78 16.97
CA GLY A 66 5.22 -10.00 18.16
C GLY A 66 4.42 -8.74 17.89
N ALA A 67 4.19 -8.41 16.63
CA ALA A 67 3.39 -7.23 16.30
C ALA A 67 1.95 -7.44 16.77
N LYS A 68 1.33 -6.39 17.28
CA LYS A 68 -0.06 -6.46 17.70
C LYS A 68 -0.86 -5.25 17.24
N TYR A 69 -0.39 -4.04 17.53
CA TYR A 69 -1.14 -2.83 17.20
C TYR A 69 -0.55 -2.20 15.95
N ILE A 70 -1.33 -2.19 14.87
CA ILE A 70 -0.85 -1.76 13.57
C ILE A 70 -1.76 -0.68 12.98
N LYS A 71 -1.16 0.34 12.39
CA LYS A 71 -1.91 1.33 11.64
C LYS A 71 -1.58 1.18 10.18
N VAL A 72 -2.60 1.06 9.34
CA VAL A 72 -2.44 0.95 7.89
C VAL A 72 -2.96 2.23 7.26
N VAL A 73 -2.11 2.90 6.49
CA VAL A 73 -2.42 4.16 5.83
C VAL A 73 -2.41 3.93 4.33
N SER A 74 -3.48 4.29 3.66
CA SER A 74 -3.60 4.07 2.21
C SER A 74 -4.43 5.20 1.60
N ASP A 75 -4.26 5.43 0.31
CA ASP A 75 -5.12 6.37 -0.41
C ASP A 75 -6.27 5.64 -1.10
N SER A 76 -6.39 4.33 -0.94
CA SER A 76 -7.46 3.56 -1.54
C SER A 76 -8.62 3.37 -0.56
N GLN A 77 -9.70 4.11 -0.76
CA GLN A 77 -10.87 3.95 0.08
C GLN A 77 -11.46 2.56 -0.09
N TYR A 78 -11.42 2.02 -1.31
CA TYR A 78 -11.94 0.68 -1.57
C TYR A 78 -11.20 -0.35 -0.70
N ALA A 79 -9.88 -0.32 -0.72
CA ALA A 79 -9.09 -1.30 0.02
C ALA A 79 -9.34 -1.17 1.53
N LEU A 80 -9.30 0.05 2.03
CA LEU A 80 -9.50 0.25 3.47
C LEU A 80 -10.89 -0.14 3.92
N ASN A 81 -11.90 0.20 3.14
CA ASN A 81 -13.28 -0.05 3.53
C ASN A 81 -13.66 -1.53 3.43
N THR A 82 -13.11 -2.25 2.45
CA THR A 82 -13.40 -3.68 2.32
C THR A 82 -12.63 -4.49 3.35
N LEU A 83 -11.38 -4.14 3.62
CA LEU A 83 -10.59 -4.88 4.60
C LEU A 83 -11.08 -4.62 6.03
N SER A 84 -11.55 -3.41 6.29
CA SER A 84 -12.04 -3.07 7.63
C SER A 84 -13.47 -3.56 7.88
N GLY A 85 -14.16 -4.01 6.85
CA GLY A 85 -15.54 -4.47 6.99
C GLY A 85 -16.57 -3.38 6.85
N LYS A 86 -16.18 -2.16 6.52
CA LYS A 86 -17.15 -1.08 6.34
C LYS A 86 -17.91 -1.22 5.04
N MET A 87 -17.37 -1.92 4.07
CA MET A 87 -17.98 -2.13 2.77
C MET A 87 -18.00 -3.63 2.47
N GLY A 88 -19.04 -4.09 1.80
CA GLY A 88 -19.16 -5.50 1.44
C GLY A 88 -18.09 -5.94 0.45
N ARG A 89 -17.77 -7.21 0.47
CA ARG A 89 -16.77 -7.80 -0.40
C ARG A 89 -17.48 -8.61 -1.47
N ASN A 90 -17.64 -8.01 -2.65
CA ASN A 90 -18.37 -8.63 -3.76
C ASN A 90 -17.47 -9.13 -4.88
N ALA A 91 -16.19 -8.83 -4.84
CA ALA A 91 -15.22 -9.26 -5.84
C ALA A 91 -13.89 -9.44 -5.14
N ASN A 92 -12.90 -9.99 -5.84
CA ASN A 92 -11.53 -10.17 -5.30
C ASN A 92 -11.51 -11.07 -4.06
N LEU A 93 -12.43 -12.04 -4.03
CA LEU A 93 -12.62 -12.89 -2.85
C LEU A 93 -11.36 -13.70 -2.50
N ASP A 94 -10.57 -14.05 -3.48
CA ASP A 94 -9.33 -14.78 -3.26
C ASP A 94 -8.38 -13.98 -2.37
N LEU A 95 -8.31 -12.66 -2.59
CA LEU A 95 -7.43 -11.81 -1.80
C LEU A 95 -7.97 -11.63 -0.39
N PHE A 96 -9.28 -11.49 -0.24
CA PHE A 96 -9.87 -11.35 1.08
C PHE A 96 -9.72 -12.65 1.89
N ASP A 97 -9.78 -13.80 1.22
CA ASP A 97 -9.56 -15.07 1.90
C ASP A 97 -8.14 -15.16 2.44
N ILE A 98 -7.16 -14.70 1.67
CA ILE A 98 -5.77 -14.67 2.11
C ILE A 98 -5.63 -13.75 3.33
N TYR A 99 -6.23 -12.56 3.24
CA TYR A 99 -6.14 -11.59 4.33
C TYR A 99 -6.76 -12.16 5.61
N ASP A 100 -7.96 -12.72 5.50
CA ASP A 100 -8.65 -13.26 6.65
C ASP A 100 -7.88 -14.43 7.25
N ASP A 101 -7.24 -15.25 6.42
CA ASP A 101 -6.43 -16.36 6.92
C ASP A 101 -5.24 -15.84 7.72
N ILE A 102 -4.57 -14.80 7.22
CA ILE A 102 -3.45 -14.19 7.95
C ILE A 102 -3.95 -13.68 9.30
N LEU A 103 -5.06 -12.94 9.32
CA LEU A 103 -5.57 -12.39 10.57
C LEU A 103 -5.97 -13.48 11.55
N SER A 104 -6.46 -14.62 11.05
CA SER A 104 -6.89 -15.70 11.94
C SER A 104 -5.72 -16.36 12.66
N ARG A 105 -4.50 -16.17 12.17
CA ARG A 105 -3.31 -16.78 12.75
C ARG A 105 -2.58 -15.84 13.70
N HIS A 106 -3.08 -14.62 13.87
CA HIS A 106 -2.42 -13.61 14.69
C HIS A 106 -3.45 -12.85 15.51
N ASP A 107 -2.98 -12.08 16.48
CA ASP A 107 -3.86 -11.30 17.33
C ASP A 107 -3.63 -9.82 17.02
N TYR A 108 -3.74 -9.47 15.75
CA TYR A 108 -3.53 -8.09 15.32
C TYR A 108 -4.74 -7.22 15.61
N GLU A 109 -4.48 -5.98 16.02
CA GLU A 109 -5.50 -4.95 16.10
C GLU A 109 -5.08 -3.90 15.08
N ILE A 110 -5.86 -3.74 14.04
CA ILE A 110 -5.49 -2.90 12.90
C ILE A 110 -6.41 -1.70 12.83
N GLU A 111 -5.79 -0.53 12.75
CA GLU A 111 -6.52 0.72 12.52
C GLU A 111 -6.24 1.13 11.08
N TYR A 112 -7.27 1.53 10.35
CA TYR A 112 -7.15 1.90 8.95
C TYR A 112 -7.34 3.40 8.81
N GLU A 113 -6.41 4.05 8.11
CA GLU A 113 -6.49 5.49 7.92
C GLU A 113 -6.36 5.85 6.44
N TRP A 114 -7.31 6.63 5.95
CA TRP A 114 -7.26 7.09 4.57
C TRP A 114 -6.50 8.41 4.49
N VAL A 115 -5.66 8.55 3.46
CA VAL A 115 -5.01 9.80 3.13
C VAL A 115 -5.29 10.07 1.67
N ARG A 116 -5.36 11.34 1.30
CA ARG A 116 -5.55 11.69 -0.10
C ARG A 116 -4.23 11.43 -0.84
N GLY A 117 -4.30 10.73 -1.97
CA GLY A 117 -3.11 10.51 -2.78
C GLY A 117 -2.54 11.81 -3.31
N HIS A 118 -1.24 11.88 -3.44
CA HIS A 118 -0.52 13.03 -3.99
C HIS A 118 -0.83 14.33 -3.24
N SER A 119 -1.00 14.24 -1.92
CA SER A 119 -1.34 15.41 -1.13
C SER A 119 -0.16 15.86 -0.26
N GLY A 120 1.03 15.40 -0.54
CA GLY A 120 2.21 15.82 0.21
C GLY A 120 2.60 14.92 1.36
N ASN A 121 1.87 13.81 1.56
CA ASN A 121 2.26 12.87 2.60
C ASN A 121 3.55 12.18 2.18
N GLU A 122 4.60 12.35 2.95
CA GLU A 122 5.94 11.87 2.61
C GLU A 122 5.98 10.36 2.33
N TYR A 123 5.36 9.57 3.17
CA TYR A 123 5.46 8.12 3.02
C TYR A 123 4.50 7.57 1.96
N ASN A 124 3.37 8.23 1.76
CA ASN A 124 2.48 7.86 0.67
C ASN A 124 3.19 8.11 -0.66
N GLU A 125 3.92 9.22 -0.76
CA GLU A 125 4.65 9.53 -1.98
C GLU A 125 5.86 8.62 -2.17
N LEU A 126 6.47 8.18 -1.09
CA LEU A 126 7.56 7.21 -1.18
C LEU A 126 7.05 5.88 -1.74
N CYS A 127 5.86 5.44 -1.32
CA CYS A 127 5.27 4.23 -1.88
C CYS A 127 5.02 4.39 -3.38
N ASP A 128 4.54 5.57 -3.81
CA ASP A 128 4.32 5.84 -5.21
C ASP A 128 5.63 5.75 -5.99
N LYS A 129 6.71 6.30 -5.43
CA LYS A 129 8.01 6.23 -6.08
C LYS A 129 8.48 4.79 -6.19
N LEU A 130 8.30 3.98 -5.15
CA LEU A 130 8.70 2.59 -5.18
C LEU A 130 7.91 1.82 -6.25
N CYS A 131 6.63 2.14 -6.40
CA CYS A 131 5.82 1.52 -7.43
C CYS A 131 6.34 1.84 -8.83
N ASN A 132 6.77 3.07 -9.05
CA ASN A 132 7.32 3.46 -10.34
C ASN A 132 8.69 2.81 -10.58
N ASP A 133 9.52 2.77 -9.56
CA ASP A 133 10.87 2.22 -9.71
C ASP A 133 10.84 0.75 -10.09
N VAL A 134 9.94 -0.02 -9.49
CA VAL A 134 9.92 -1.46 -9.75
C VAL A 134 9.41 -1.78 -11.16
N LEU A 135 8.71 -0.86 -11.79
CA LEU A 135 8.26 -1.05 -13.15
C LEU A 135 9.36 -0.73 -14.16
N GLY A 136 10.52 -0.32 -13.67
CA GLY A 136 11.62 0.01 -14.55
C GLY A 136 11.57 1.44 -15.05
N TYR A 137 10.72 2.28 -14.48
CA TYR A 137 10.71 3.68 -14.86
C TYR A 137 11.95 4.30 -14.25
N ASP A 138 12.70 5.01 -15.07
CA ASP A 138 13.86 5.71 -14.58
C ASP A 138 13.36 6.89 -13.76
N ALA A 139 13.57 6.86 -12.47
CA ALA A 139 13.09 7.91 -11.59
C ALA A 139 13.63 9.27 -11.99
N ASN A 140 14.87 9.31 -12.48
CA ASN A 140 15.45 10.56 -12.91
C ASN A 140 14.81 11.03 -14.20
N ALA A 141 14.56 10.13 -15.14
CA ALA A 141 13.92 10.49 -16.37
C ALA A 141 12.50 10.99 -16.13
N GLU A 142 11.79 10.32 -15.23
CA GLU A 142 10.44 10.75 -14.91
C GLU A 142 10.50 12.13 -14.27
N PHE A 143 11.43 12.34 -13.39
CA PHE A 143 11.57 13.61 -12.74
C PHE A 143 11.92 14.69 -13.74
N GLU A 144 12.77 14.40 -14.70
CA GLU A 144 13.11 15.38 -15.72
C GLU A 144 11.90 15.73 -16.56
N LYS A 145 11.09 14.72 -16.90
CA LYS A 145 9.91 14.98 -17.63
C LYS A 145 9.04 15.88 -16.87
N TYR A 146 8.93 15.72 -15.64
CA TYR A 146 8.10 16.42 -14.86
C TYR A 146 8.67 17.61 -14.41
N LYS A 147 9.88 17.75 -14.39
CA LYS A 147 10.43 18.87 -13.89
C LYS A 147 9.78 19.89 -14.52
N GLY A 148 9.33 19.55 -15.47
CA GLY A 148 8.63 20.43 -16.04
C GLY A 148 7.32 20.24 -15.51
N TYR A 149 7.00 19.27 -14.88
CA TYR A 149 5.77 19.03 -14.57
C TYR A 149 5.69 18.29 -13.45
N LYS A 150 6.40 17.94 -12.85
CA LYS A 150 6.32 17.20 -11.85
C LYS A 150 5.59 15.98 -12.05
N ARG A 151 5.80 15.11 -12.07
CA ARG A 151 5.39 13.91 -12.30
C ARG A 151 4.10 13.61 -11.90
N ASN A 152 3.48 13.55 -11.72
CA ASN A 152 2.59 13.06 -11.46
C ASN A 152 1.87 12.44 -12.05
N GLY A 153 1.79 12.71 -12.57
CA GLY A 153 0.87 12.08 -12.93
C GLY A 153 1.08 11.08 -13.75
N LYS A 154 2.01 10.79 -14.11
CA LYS A 154 2.23 9.94 -14.88
C LYS A 154 1.77 8.71 -14.62
N ARG A 155 1.40 8.36 -13.73
CA ARG A 155 0.93 7.09 -13.55
C ARG A 155 -0.47 7.04 -13.82
#